data_c30465c2bb3639130329b5bde96c6ddd
#
_entry.id   c30465c2bb3639130329b5bde96c6ddd
#
_cell.length_a   1.000
_cell.length_b   1.000
_cell.length_c   1.000
_cell.angle_alpha   90.00
_cell.angle_beta   90.00
_cell.angle_gamma   90.00
#
_symmetry.space_group_name_H-M   'P 1'
#
loop_
_entity.id
_entity.type
_entity.pdbx_description
1 polymer ?
#
loop_
_entity_poly.entity_id
_entity_poly.type
_entity_poly.pdbx_seq_one_letter_code
_entity_poly.pdbx_strand_id
1 'polypeptide(L)'
;MIPFSNPSASYQSHKSEIDSAIVHVLDSGWYVLGKEVEAFEKEFADFHGKSLHSVGVANGTDAIALCLKSLGLGLGDEIVTTSHTAVATIAGIEQAGCSPVFADINP
;
A
#
# COMPACT_ATOMS: atom_id res chain seq x y z
N MET A 1 0.40 23.38 -22.68
CA MET A 1 1.45 22.51 -22.11
C MET A 1 0.79 21.24 -21.61
N ILE A 2 1.27 20.05 -21.97
CA ILE A 2 0.77 18.78 -21.44
C ILE A 2 1.46 18.52 -20.11
N PRO A 3 0.76 18.44 -18.98
CA PRO A 3 1.37 18.18 -17.68
C PRO A 3 1.93 16.76 -17.62
N PHE A 4 3.02 16.56 -16.92
CA PHE A 4 3.61 15.24 -16.65
C PHE A 4 2.66 14.33 -15.85
N SER A 5 1.89 14.90 -14.94
CA SER A 5 0.86 14.22 -14.15
C SER A 5 -0.34 15.15 -13.95
N ASN A 6 -1.53 14.60 -13.98
CA ASN A 6 -2.76 15.36 -13.77
C ASN A 6 -3.75 14.60 -12.86
N PRO A 7 -3.48 14.49 -11.56
CA PRO A 7 -4.38 13.83 -10.61
C PRO A 7 -5.79 14.45 -10.57
N SER A 8 -5.89 15.75 -10.84
CA SER A 8 -7.18 16.46 -10.92
C SER A 8 -8.09 15.91 -12.01
N ALA A 9 -7.55 15.51 -13.16
CA ALA A 9 -8.36 14.93 -14.23
C ALA A 9 -8.98 13.60 -13.80
N SER A 10 -8.23 12.76 -13.07
CA SER A 10 -8.74 11.51 -12.51
C SER A 10 -9.86 11.76 -11.49
N TYR A 11 -9.67 12.71 -10.58
CA TYR A 11 -10.71 13.11 -9.65
C TYR A 11 -11.96 13.63 -10.38
N GLN A 12 -11.80 14.52 -11.37
CA GLN A 12 -12.95 15.11 -12.08
C GLN A 12 -13.76 14.05 -12.84
N SER A 13 -13.14 13.01 -13.38
CA SER A 13 -13.84 11.93 -14.06
C SER A 13 -14.71 11.06 -13.15
N HIS A 14 -14.40 11.02 -11.85
CA HIS A 14 -15.12 10.24 -10.82
C HIS A 14 -15.67 11.11 -9.69
N LYS A 15 -15.78 12.43 -9.93
CA LYS A 15 -16.06 13.41 -8.88
C LYS A 15 -17.28 13.07 -8.03
N SER A 16 -18.41 12.73 -8.65
CA SER A 16 -19.63 12.47 -7.90
C SER A 16 -19.55 11.24 -7.00
N GLU A 17 -18.85 10.20 -7.46
CA GLU A 17 -18.66 8.96 -6.71
C GLU A 17 -17.72 9.20 -5.51
N ILE A 18 -16.60 9.91 -5.78
CA ILE A 18 -15.60 10.24 -4.74
C ILE A 18 -16.22 11.15 -3.67
N ASP A 19 -16.90 12.22 -4.07
CA ASP A 19 -17.53 13.15 -3.12
C ASP A 19 -18.59 12.43 -2.27
N SER A 20 -19.39 11.56 -2.89
CA SER A 20 -20.41 10.78 -2.19
C SER A 20 -19.78 9.81 -1.16
N ALA A 21 -18.69 9.14 -1.53
CA ALA A 21 -17.99 8.25 -0.61
C ALA A 21 -17.39 9.02 0.59
N ILE A 22 -16.80 10.18 0.33
CA ILE A 22 -16.26 11.04 1.40
C ILE A 22 -17.35 11.49 2.36
N VAL A 23 -18.50 11.98 1.84
CA VAL A 23 -19.63 12.40 2.68
C VAL A 23 -20.14 11.22 3.51
N HIS A 24 -20.26 10.04 2.92
CA HIS A 24 -20.69 8.83 3.64
C HIS A 24 -19.80 8.51 4.84
N VAL A 25 -18.49 8.60 4.67
CA VAL A 25 -17.53 8.40 5.78
C VAL A 25 -17.69 9.46 6.85
N LEU A 26 -17.82 10.74 6.45
CA LEU A 26 -18.00 11.85 7.40
C LEU A 26 -19.30 11.70 8.21
N ASP A 27 -20.39 11.35 7.57
CA ASP A 27 -21.69 11.16 8.21
C ASP A 27 -21.71 9.94 9.15
N SER A 28 -20.90 8.93 8.86
CA SER A 28 -20.78 7.74 9.71
C SER A 28 -20.15 8.02 11.08
N GLY A 29 -19.33 9.07 11.18
CA GLY A 29 -18.53 9.38 12.38
C GLY A 29 -17.41 8.38 12.68
N TRP A 30 -17.21 7.36 11.84
CA TRP A 30 -16.20 6.33 12.03
C TRP A 30 -15.10 6.45 10.97
N TYR A 31 -14.00 7.11 11.32
CA TYR A 31 -12.96 7.56 10.40
C TYR A 31 -11.72 6.66 10.34
N VAL A 32 -11.52 5.77 11.29
CA VAL A 32 -10.34 4.90 11.38
C VAL A 32 -10.80 3.44 11.47
N LEU A 33 -10.28 2.59 10.60
CA LEU A 33 -10.63 1.17 10.51
C LEU A 33 -12.15 0.96 10.46
N GLY A 34 -12.83 1.79 9.67
CA GLY A 34 -14.27 1.74 9.50
C GLY A 34 -14.71 0.78 8.40
N LYS A 35 -16.01 0.78 8.14
CA LYS A 35 -16.65 -0.13 7.17
C LYS A 35 -16.10 0.00 5.75
N GLU A 36 -15.64 1.20 5.35
CA GLU A 36 -15.06 1.43 4.03
C GLU A 36 -13.70 0.72 3.88
N VAL A 37 -12.89 0.70 4.95
CA VAL A 37 -11.62 -0.06 4.96
C VAL A 37 -11.91 -1.56 4.87
N GLU A 38 -12.87 -2.04 5.65
CA GLU A 38 -13.30 -3.45 5.66
C GLU A 38 -13.83 -3.89 4.29
N ALA A 39 -14.63 -3.04 3.63
CA ALA A 39 -15.13 -3.29 2.28
C ALA A 39 -13.98 -3.31 1.26
N PHE A 40 -13.06 -2.35 1.32
CA PHE A 40 -11.89 -2.30 0.45
C PHE A 40 -11.01 -3.55 0.60
N GLU A 41 -10.71 -3.96 1.82
CA GLU A 41 -9.91 -5.16 2.09
C GLU A 41 -10.54 -6.40 1.45
N LYS A 42 -11.85 -6.53 1.59
CA LYS A 42 -12.61 -7.64 1.00
C LYS A 42 -12.61 -7.59 -0.53
N GLU A 43 -12.94 -6.45 -1.12
CA GLU A 43 -13.01 -6.26 -2.57
C GLU A 43 -11.64 -6.47 -3.22
N PHE A 44 -10.58 -5.95 -2.61
CA PHE A 44 -9.22 -6.12 -3.10
C PHE A 44 -8.75 -7.58 -3.03
N ALA A 45 -9.08 -8.27 -1.94
CA ALA A 45 -8.81 -9.70 -1.82
C ALA A 45 -9.57 -10.52 -2.88
N ASP A 46 -10.86 -10.26 -3.06
CA ASP A 46 -11.71 -10.94 -4.05
C ASP A 46 -11.22 -10.71 -5.49
N PHE A 47 -10.71 -9.50 -5.78
CA PHE A 47 -10.12 -9.16 -7.09
C PHE A 47 -8.88 -10.00 -7.41
N HIS A 48 -8.06 -10.30 -6.41
CA HIS A 48 -6.83 -11.09 -6.57
C HIS A 48 -7.05 -12.61 -6.44
N GLY A 49 -8.15 -13.04 -5.82
CA GLY A 49 -8.50 -14.47 -5.71
C GLY A 49 -9.29 -14.79 -4.44
N LYS A 50 -10.27 -15.66 -4.56
CA LYS A 50 -11.25 -15.97 -3.50
C LYS A 50 -10.69 -16.59 -2.21
N SER A 51 -9.43 -17.01 -2.20
CA SER A 51 -8.76 -17.59 -1.02
C SER A 51 -7.73 -16.66 -0.39
N LEU A 52 -7.67 -15.40 -0.85
CA LEU A 52 -6.73 -14.41 -0.34
C LEU A 52 -7.39 -13.52 0.70
N HIS A 53 -6.54 -12.92 1.52
CA HIS A 53 -6.91 -11.89 2.47
C HIS A 53 -6.11 -10.63 2.17
N SER A 54 -6.71 -9.48 2.41
CA SER A 54 -6.06 -8.17 2.31
C SER A 54 -6.17 -7.45 3.64
N VAL A 55 -5.15 -6.68 3.97
CA VAL A 55 -5.11 -5.86 5.17
C VAL A 55 -4.69 -4.45 4.77
N GLY A 56 -5.52 -3.46 5.08
CA GLY A 56 -5.22 -2.07 4.85
C GLY A 56 -4.15 -1.57 5.81
N VAL A 57 -3.14 -0.88 5.28
CA VAL A 57 -2.04 -0.30 6.05
C VAL A 57 -1.86 1.17 5.65
N ALA A 58 -1.11 1.93 6.45
CA ALA A 58 -0.99 3.37 6.25
C ALA A 58 -0.28 3.76 4.94
N ASN A 59 0.70 2.97 4.50
CA ASN A 59 1.51 3.25 3.31
C ASN A 59 2.28 2.00 2.85
N GLY A 60 2.94 2.09 1.69
CA GLY A 60 3.72 1.00 1.12
C GLY A 60 4.97 0.61 1.92
N THR A 61 5.59 1.54 2.66
CA THR A 61 6.72 1.24 3.56
C THR A 61 6.28 0.31 4.68
N ASP A 62 5.16 0.63 5.32
CA ASP A 62 4.57 -0.21 6.37
C ASP A 62 4.15 -1.57 5.82
N ALA A 63 3.61 -1.62 4.59
CA ALA A 63 3.26 -2.88 3.94
C ALA A 63 4.48 -3.81 3.83
N ILE A 64 5.62 -3.30 3.36
CA ILE A 64 6.87 -4.07 3.25
C ILE A 64 7.32 -4.54 4.64
N ALA A 65 7.40 -3.64 5.61
CA ALA A 65 7.85 -3.96 6.95
C ALA A 65 6.96 -5.00 7.64
N LEU A 66 5.65 -4.88 7.51
CA LEU A 66 4.69 -5.81 8.10
C LEU A 66 4.73 -7.18 7.42
N CYS A 67 4.87 -7.23 6.09
CA CYS A 67 5.04 -8.48 5.36
C CYS A 67 6.28 -9.24 5.85
N LEU A 68 7.43 -8.58 5.96
CA LEU A 68 8.67 -9.20 6.41
C LEU A 68 8.54 -9.70 7.86
N LYS A 69 7.98 -8.89 8.75
CA LYS A 69 7.72 -9.29 10.15
C LYS A 69 6.75 -10.45 10.27
N SER A 70 5.72 -10.51 9.42
CA SER A 70 4.75 -11.61 9.43
C SER A 70 5.36 -12.95 9.02
N LEU A 71 6.44 -12.90 8.22
CA LEU A 71 7.24 -14.07 7.85
C LEU A 71 8.28 -14.47 8.93
N GLY A 72 8.33 -13.74 10.05
CA GLY A 72 9.28 -13.96 11.12
C GLY A 72 10.70 -13.44 10.82
N LEU A 73 10.84 -12.60 9.79
CA LEU A 73 12.13 -12.02 9.41
C LEU A 73 12.47 -10.80 10.27
N GLY A 74 13.76 -10.58 10.54
CA GLY A 74 14.23 -9.50 11.41
C GLY A 74 15.75 -9.40 11.46
N LEU A 75 16.27 -9.14 12.65
CA LEU A 75 17.69 -8.92 12.88
C LEU A 75 18.54 -10.13 12.42
N GLY A 76 19.47 -9.87 11.50
CA GLY A 76 20.36 -10.89 10.92
C GLY A 76 19.89 -11.47 9.60
N ASP A 77 18.64 -11.17 9.18
CA ASP A 77 18.12 -11.57 7.88
C ASP A 77 18.47 -10.55 6.79
N GLU A 78 18.74 -11.04 5.59
CA GLU A 78 19.05 -10.25 4.41
C GLU A 78 17.89 -10.31 3.40
N ILE A 79 17.49 -9.13 2.91
CA ILE A 79 16.42 -9.01 1.91
C ILE A 79 17.00 -8.48 0.61
N VAL A 80 16.95 -9.29 -0.43
CA VAL A 80 17.43 -8.90 -1.76
C VAL A 80 16.42 -7.94 -2.41
N THR A 81 16.91 -6.82 -2.88
CA THR A 81 16.12 -5.81 -3.61
C THR A 81 16.97 -5.15 -4.69
N THR A 82 16.35 -4.37 -5.58
CA THR A 82 17.08 -3.62 -6.59
C THR A 82 17.46 -2.23 -6.08
N SER A 83 18.55 -1.65 -6.61
CA SER A 83 18.90 -0.26 -6.35
C SER A 83 17.96 0.73 -7.07
N HIS A 84 17.32 0.29 -8.16
CA HIS A 84 16.34 1.07 -8.91
C HIS A 84 14.92 0.87 -8.33
N THR A 85 14.70 1.43 -7.14
CA THR A 85 13.41 1.35 -6.43
C THR A 85 13.15 2.65 -5.65
N ALA A 86 11.97 2.80 -5.10
CA ALA A 86 11.68 3.88 -4.16
C ALA A 86 12.49 3.66 -2.86
N VAL A 87 13.00 4.75 -2.27
CA VAL A 87 13.70 4.70 -0.97
C VAL A 87 12.84 4.03 0.13
N ALA A 88 11.54 4.10 0.00
CA ALA A 88 10.57 3.45 0.87
C ALA A 88 10.75 1.91 0.98
N THR A 89 11.26 1.27 -0.08
CA THR A 89 11.57 -0.17 -0.06
C THR A 89 12.67 -0.47 0.95
N ILE A 90 13.76 0.31 0.90
CA ILE A 90 14.87 0.15 1.82
C ILE A 90 14.44 0.45 3.26
N ALA A 91 13.73 1.57 3.44
CA ALA A 91 13.21 1.96 4.75
C ALA A 91 12.27 0.88 5.35
N GLY A 92 11.44 0.24 4.54
CA GLY A 92 10.57 -0.86 5.00
C GLY A 92 11.35 -2.11 5.42
N ILE A 93 12.41 -2.45 4.70
CA ILE A 93 13.32 -3.56 5.05
C ILE A 93 14.02 -3.28 6.38
N GLU A 94 14.60 -2.08 6.54
CA GLU A 94 15.27 -1.67 7.78
C GLU A 94 14.29 -1.58 8.96
N GLN A 95 13.07 -1.09 8.73
CA GLN A 95 12.02 -1.04 9.74
C GLN A 95 11.57 -2.43 10.20
N ALA A 96 11.70 -3.44 9.36
CA ALA A 96 11.50 -4.83 9.76
C ALA A 96 12.63 -5.36 10.65
N GLY A 97 13.78 -4.70 10.65
CA GLY A 97 15.00 -5.12 11.34
C GLY A 97 15.95 -5.93 10.45
N CYS A 98 15.64 -6.04 9.16
CA CYS A 98 16.44 -6.77 8.18
C CYS A 98 17.50 -5.87 7.52
N SER A 99 18.47 -6.48 6.83
CA SER A 99 19.49 -5.78 6.06
C SER A 99 19.17 -5.85 4.56
N PRO A 100 19.11 -4.72 3.83
CA PRO A 100 18.92 -4.73 2.40
C PRO A 100 20.20 -5.17 1.66
N VAL A 101 20.06 -6.08 0.72
CA VAL A 101 21.14 -6.52 -0.19
C VAL A 101 20.74 -6.18 -1.62
N PHE A 102 21.58 -5.41 -2.30
CA PHE A 102 21.25 -4.96 -3.65
C PHE A 102 21.67 -5.97 -4.72
N ALA A 103 20.75 -6.27 -5.61
CA ALA A 103 20.99 -6.96 -6.86
C ALA A 103 20.66 -6.07 -8.04
N ASP A 104 21.38 -6.23 -9.13
CA ASP A 104 21.08 -5.49 -10.36
C ASP A 104 19.89 -6.09 -11.07
N ILE A 105 19.23 -5.28 -11.89
CA ILE A 105 18.12 -5.74 -12.75
C ILE A 105 18.69 -6.31 -14.04
N ASN A 106 18.03 -7.32 -14.57
CA ASN A 106 18.37 -7.85 -15.89
C ASN A 106 17.96 -6.84 -16.97
N PRO A 107 18.84 -6.56 -17.97
CA PRO A 107 18.52 -5.63 -19.06
C PRO A 107 17.33 -6.11 -19.91
#